data_99369fa01b05023c99b3b411c0f20e96
#
_entry.id   99369fa01b05023c99b3b411c0f20e96
#
_cell.length_a   1.000
_cell.length_b   1.000
_cell.length_c   1.000
_cell.angle_alpha   90.00
_cell.angle_beta   90.00
_cell.angle_gamma   90.00
#
_symmetry.space_group_name_H-M   'P 1'
#
loop_
_entity.id
_entity.type
_entity.pdbx_description
1 polymer ?
#
loop_
_entity_poly.entity_id
_entity_poly.type
_entity_poly.pdbx_seq_one_letter_code
_entity_poly.pdbx_strand_id
1 'polypeptide(L)'
;MPKTIYVLNGPNLNLLGSREPDIYGRATLADVERLCRDTADKHGLRMEFRQSNHEGEIIDWIQQARAENAAGLVINPAGYGHTSIAILDALAVMEAPIIEVHISNIHARESFRRRTYVSQVARAVICGFGIDGYALAITGLAGLIEAKA
;
A
#
# COMPACT_ATOMS: atom_id res chain seq x y z
N MET A 1 1.18 23.49 -6.12
CA MET A 1 0.30 22.34 -6.43
C MET A 1 0.54 21.21 -5.45
N PRO A 2 -0.48 20.68 -4.81
CA PRO A 2 -0.31 19.53 -3.93
C PRO A 2 0.22 18.33 -4.73
N LYS A 3 1.12 17.60 -4.12
CA LYS A 3 1.65 16.36 -4.69
C LYS A 3 0.66 15.22 -4.49
N THR A 4 0.64 14.28 -5.40
CA THR A 4 -0.27 13.13 -5.36
C THR A 4 0.49 11.86 -4.95
N ILE A 5 -0.11 11.10 -4.05
CA ILE A 5 0.34 9.75 -3.72
C ILE A 5 -0.72 8.75 -4.16
N TYR A 6 -0.29 7.53 -4.44
CA TYR A 6 -1.19 6.41 -4.70
C TYR A 6 -1.21 5.47 -3.51
N VAL A 7 -2.39 4.98 -3.16
CA VAL A 7 -2.56 3.91 -2.17
C VAL A 7 -3.26 2.76 -2.89
N LEU A 8 -2.54 1.67 -3.11
CA LEU A 8 -3.01 0.54 -3.88
C LEU A 8 -3.21 -0.68 -2.98
N ASN A 9 -4.31 -1.37 -3.20
CA ASN A 9 -4.74 -2.48 -2.37
C ASN A 9 -5.03 -3.71 -3.23
N GLY A 10 -4.48 -4.83 -2.84
CA GLY A 10 -4.54 -6.08 -3.56
C GLY A 10 -5.79 -6.91 -3.30
N PRO A 11 -5.75 -8.20 -3.69
CA PRO A 11 -6.92 -9.06 -3.71
C PRO A 11 -7.49 -9.32 -2.32
N ASN A 12 -8.79 -9.49 -2.27
CA ASN A 12 -9.58 -9.80 -1.08
C ASN A 12 -9.70 -8.65 -0.07
N LEU A 13 -9.01 -7.53 -0.26
CA LEU A 13 -9.12 -6.39 0.66
C LEU A 13 -10.49 -5.70 0.55
N ASN A 14 -11.21 -5.92 -0.54
CA ASN A 14 -12.60 -5.50 -0.67
C ASN A 14 -13.52 -6.20 0.35
N LEU A 15 -13.08 -7.32 0.92
CA LEU A 15 -13.84 -8.10 1.90
C LEU A 15 -13.45 -7.78 3.35
N LEU A 16 -12.64 -6.74 3.58
CA LEU A 16 -12.29 -6.33 4.94
C LEU A 16 -13.54 -6.08 5.77
N GLY A 17 -13.47 -6.49 7.04
CA GLY A 17 -14.59 -6.39 7.97
C GLY A 17 -15.44 -7.66 8.02
N SER A 18 -15.47 -8.46 6.95
CA SER A 18 -16.22 -9.72 6.89
C SER A 18 -15.32 -10.96 6.80
N ARG A 19 -14.03 -10.77 6.42
CA ARG A 19 -13.08 -11.88 6.22
C ARG A 19 -12.12 -11.96 7.40
N GLU A 20 -12.11 -13.12 8.06
CA GLU A 20 -11.18 -13.45 9.16
C GLU A 20 -10.96 -12.29 10.14
N PRO A 21 -12.03 -11.82 10.85
CA PRO A 21 -11.90 -10.63 11.72
C PRO A 21 -10.85 -10.78 12.82
N ASP A 22 -10.54 -12.00 13.24
CA ASP A 22 -9.51 -12.25 14.25
C ASP A 22 -8.10 -11.91 13.76
N ILE A 23 -7.89 -11.91 12.42
CA ILE A 23 -6.60 -11.59 11.80
C ILE A 23 -6.58 -10.14 11.31
N TYR A 24 -7.66 -9.71 10.62
CA TYR A 24 -7.69 -8.43 9.91
C TYR A 24 -8.51 -7.35 10.61
N GLY A 25 -9.22 -7.69 11.71
CA GLY A 25 -10.10 -6.77 12.40
C GLY A 25 -11.45 -6.60 11.71
N ARG A 26 -12.26 -5.68 12.22
CA ARG A 26 -13.63 -5.42 11.74
C ARG A 26 -13.75 -4.18 10.86
N ALA A 27 -12.70 -3.41 10.71
CA ALA A 27 -12.69 -2.25 9.85
C ALA A 27 -12.89 -2.68 8.39
N THR A 28 -13.62 -1.85 7.65
CA THR A 28 -13.89 -2.10 6.23
C THR A 28 -12.87 -1.38 5.35
N LEU A 29 -12.87 -1.69 4.06
CA LEU A 29 -12.02 -0.96 3.11
C LEU A 29 -12.39 0.53 3.05
N ALA A 30 -13.68 0.87 3.22
CA ALA A 30 -14.13 2.26 3.29
C ALA A 30 -13.52 2.99 4.50
N ASP A 31 -13.38 2.29 5.63
CA ASP A 31 -12.73 2.85 6.81
C ASP A 31 -11.24 3.10 6.54
N VAL A 32 -10.59 2.20 5.83
CA VAL A 32 -9.19 2.36 5.42
C VAL A 32 -9.04 3.59 4.51
N GLU A 33 -9.91 3.72 3.53
CA GLU A 33 -9.87 4.85 2.59
C GLU A 33 -10.03 6.17 3.35
N ARG A 34 -10.98 6.24 4.28
CA ARG A 34 -11.22 7.44 5.09
C ARG A 34 -9.98 7.79 5.92
N LEU A 35 -9.40 6.80 6.58
CA LEU A 35 -8.18 6.99 7.38
C LEU A 35 -7.02 7.48 6.51
N CYS A 36 -6.84 6.91 5.34
CA CYS A 36 -5.80 7.32 4.40
C CYS A 36 -6.02 8.75 3.92
N ARG A 37 -7.26 9.10 3.57
CA ARG A 37 -7.60 10.43 3.08
C ARG A 37 -7.36 11.49 4.15
N ASP A 38 -7.81 11.23 5.37
CA ASP A 38 -7.60 12.16 6.48
C ASP A 38 -6.11 12.35 6.76
N THR A 39 -5.33 11.29 6.70
CA THR A 39 -3.89 11.36 6.93
C THR A 39 -3.19 12.13 5.80
N ALA A 40 -3.54 11.85 4.55
CA ALA A 40 -2.99 12.57 3.41
C ALA A 40 -3.31 14.06 3.48
N ASP A 41 -4.54 14.41 3.85
CA ASP A 41 -4.97 15.79 4.01
C ASP A 41 -4.14 16.55 5.06
N LYS A 42 -3.81 15.89 6.17
CA LYS A 42 -2.95 16.48 7.21
C LYS A 42 -1.58 16.86 6.70
N HIS A 43 -1.10 16.14 5.68
CA HIS A 43 0.20 16.39 5.08
C HIS A 43 0.13 17.18 3.77
N GLY A 44 -1.04 17.69 3.42
CA GLY A 44 -1.23 18.47 2.19
C GLY A 44 -1.05 17.66 0.91
N LEU A 45 -1.31 16.35 0.97
CA LEU A 45 -1.16 15.47 -0.17
C LEU A 45 -2.52 15.12 -0.78
N ARG A 46 -2.56 15.03 -2.10
CA ARG A 46 -3.66 14.39 -2.81
C ARG A 46 -3.46 12.89 -2.79
N MET A 47 -4.55 12.14 -2.82
CA MET A 47 -4.48 10.68 -2.76
C MET A 47 -5.40 10.05 -3.78
N GLU A 48 -4.85 9.09 -4.53
CA GLU A 48 -5.60 8.15 -5.35
C GLU A 48 -5.64 6.83 -4.59
N PHE A 49 -6.84 6.41 -4.15
CA PHE A 49 -7.04 5.17 -3.41
C PHE A 49 -7.75 4.15 -4.30
N ARG A 50 -7.15 2.97 -4.46
CA ARG A 50 -7.68 1.94 -5.35
C ARG A 50 -7.50 0.55 -4.78
N GLN A 51 -8.38 -0.36 -5.17
CA GLN A 51 -8.33 -1.77 -4.79
C GLN A 51 -8.75 -2.62 -5.99
N SER A 52 -8.05 -3.73 -6.20
CA SER A 52 -8.43 -4.69 -7.22
C SER A 52 -8.02 -6.10 -6.83
N ASN A 53 -8.82 -7.07 -7.27
CA ASN A 53 -8.48 -8.49 -7.21
C ASN A 53 -7.63 -8.92 -8.40
N HIS A 54 -7.46 -8.06 -9.40
CA HIS A 54 -6.78 -8.39 -10.66
C HIS A 54 -5.35 -7.86 -10.65
N GLU A 55 -4.40 -8.77 -10.77
CA GLU A 55 -2.99 -8.44 -10.79
C GLU A 55 -2.64 -7.44 -11.88
N GLY A 56 -3.16 -7.65 -13.11
CA GLY A 56 -2.89 -6.76 -14.24
C GLY A 56 -3.41 -5.36 -14.02
N GLU A 57 -4.54 -5.21 -13.34
CA GLU A 57 -5.10 -3.90 -13.04
C GLU A 57 -4.20 -3.14 -12.05
N ILE A 58 -3.67 -3.83 -11.06
CA ILE A 58 -2.72 -3.23 -10.11
C ILE A 58 -1.47 -2.76 -10.84
N ILE A 59 -0.96 -3.57 -11.78
CA ILE A 59 0.19 -3.22 -12.61
C ILE A 59 -0.11 -1.96 -13.44
N ASP A 60 -1.28 -1.88 -14.04
CA ASP A 60 -1.69 -0.71 -14.83
C ASP A 60 -1.71 0.56 -13.97
N TRP A 61 -2.18 0.47 -12.74
CA TRP A 61 -2.20 1.60 -11.82
C TRP A 61 -0.80 2.02 -11.39
N ILE A 62 0.12 1.08 -11.19
CA ILE A 62 1.52 1.39 -10.89
C ILE A 62 2.12 2.16 -12.07
N GLN A 63 1.86 1.72 -13.29
CA GLN A 63 2.33 2.40 -14.49
C GLN A 63 1.71 3.79 -14.63
N GLN A 64 0.44 3.93 -14.29
CA GLN A 64 -0.24 5.22 -14.28
C GLN A 64 0.39 6.17 -13.26
N ALA A 65 0.66 5.68 -12.05
CA ALA A 65 1.31 6.47 -11.01
C ALA A 65 2.67 6.99 -11.49
N ARG A 66 3.43 6.14 -12.17
CA ARG A 66 4.70 6.54 -12.75
C ARG A 66 4.52 7.60 -13.84
N ALA A 67 3.58 7.39 -14.75
CA ALA A 67 3.34 8.32 -15.86
C ALA A 67 2.87 9.69 -15.37
N GLU A 68 2.14 9.73 -14.27
CA GLU A 68 1.65 10.97 -13.66
C GLU A 68 2.67 11.61 -12.71
N ASN A 69 3.85 11.03 -12.57
CA ASN A 69 4.89 11.51 -11.65
C ASN A 69 4.39 11.59 -10.20
N ALA A 70 3.67 10.56 -9.75
CA ALA A 70 3.23 10.48 -8.36
C ALA A 70 4.42 10.64 -7.43
N ALA A 71 4.22 11.35 -6.33
CA ALA A 71 5.29 11.65 -5.38
C ALA A 71 5.66 10.45 -4.51
N GLY A 72 4.77 9.48 -4.41
CA GLY A 72 5.00 8.26 -3.65
C GLY A 72 3.86 7.27 -3.79
N LEU A 73 4.08 6.06 -3.29
CA LEU A 73 3.13 4.98 -3.40
C LEU A 73 3.13 4.14 -2.12
N VAL A 74 1.93 3.90 -1.59
CA VAL A 74 1.71 2.93 -0.52
C VAL A 74 1.01 1.73 -1.15
N ILE A 75 1.52 0.53 -0.92
CA ILE A 75 0.91 -0.67 -1.46
C ILE A 75 0.71 -1.72 -0.36
N ASN A 76 -0.53 -2.20 -0.26
CA ASN A 76 -0.84 -3.44 0.44
C ASN A 76 -1.10 -4.49 -0.63
N PRO A 77 -0.10 -5.29 -0.98
CA PRO A 77 -0.24 -6.24 -2.09
C PRO A 77 -1.11 -7.44 -1.72
N ALA A 78 -1.41 -7.61 -0.44
CA ALA A 78 -2.10 -8.79 0.07
C ALA A 78 -1.37 -10.07 -0.39
N GLY A 79 -2.11 -11.10 -0.82
CA GLY A 79 -1.48 -12.36 -1.25
C GLY A 79 -0.53 -12.22 -2.43
N TYR A 80 -0.73 -11.24 -3.29
CA TYR A 80 0.16 -11.03 -4.44
C TYR A 80 1.57 -10.62 -4.03
N GLY A 81 1.78 -10.09 -2.83
CA GLY A 81 3.11 -9.79 -2.33
C GLY A 81 4.01 -11.02 -2.24
N HIS A 82 3.40 -12.18 -2.03
CA HIS A 82 4.10 -13.46 -1.86
C HIS A 82 4.28 -14.23 -3.18
N THR A 83 3.65 -13.79 -4.26
CA THR A 83 3.60 -14.56 -5.52
C THR A 83 3.92 -13.76 -6.77
N SER A 84 3.74 -12.44 -6.77
CA SER A 84 3.75 -11.66 -8.01
C SER A 84 5.11 -11.04 -8.30
N ILE A 85 5.86 -11.70 -9.15
CA ILE A 85 7.06 -11.11 -9.77
C ILE A 85 6.66 -9.98 -10.72
N ALA A 86 5.50 -10.09 -11.37
CA ALA A 86 5.03 -9.06 -12.30
C ALA A 86 4.78 -7.72 -11.59
N ILE A 87 4.21 -7.75 -10.38
CA ILE A 87 4.04 -6.53 -9.58
C ILE A 87 5.42 -5.99 -9.14
N LEU A 88 6.33 -6.88 -8.71
CA LEU A 88 7.70 -6.47 -8.38
C LEU A 88 8.33 -5.71 -9.54
N ASP A 89 8.24 -6.26 -10.75
CA ASP A 89 8.85 -5.65 -11.93
C ASP A 89 8.23 -4.28 -12.24
N ALA A 90 6.91 -4.15 -12.09
CA ALA A 90 6.22 -2.88 -12.29
C ALA A 90 6.69 -1.83 -11.26
N LEU A 91 6.81 -2.23 -9.99
CA LEU A 91 7.28 -1.34 -8.92
C LEU A 91 8.75 -0.94 -9.11
N ALA A 92 9.56 -1.83 -9.67
CA ALA A 92 11.00 -1.59 -9.82
C ALA A 92 11.32 -0.40 -10.75
N VAL A 93 10.40 0.00 -11.62
CA VAL A 93 10.59 1.15 -12.50
C VAL A 93 10.09 2.46 -11.89
N MET A 94 9.49 2.42 -10.70
CA MET A 94 9.06 3.63 -9.99
C MET A 94 10.27 4.39 -9.48
N GLU A 95 10.27 5.69 -9.70
CA GLU A 95 11.32 6.57 -9.16
C GLU A 95 10.95 7.12 -7.79
N ALA A 96 9.65 7.17 -7.49
CA ALA A 96 9.16 7.66 -6.21
C ALA A 96 9.27 6.58 -5.12
N PRO A 97 9.37 6.97 -3.85
CA PRO A 97 9.44 5.99 -2.76
C PRO A 97 8.17 5.17 -2.64
N ILE A 98 8.35 3.89 -2.31
CA ILE A 98 7.30 2.89 -2.13
C ILE A 98 7.32 2.43 -0.68
N ILE A 99 6.17 2.43 -0.03
CA ILE A 99 5.99 1.86 1.30
C ILE A 99 5.06 0.65 1.18
N GLU A 100 5.53 -0.49 1.65
CA GLU A 100 4.72 -1.71 1.71
C GLU A 100 4.01 -1.76 3.06
N VAL A 101 2.71 -2.05 3.07
CA VAL A 101 1.93 -2.18 4.30
C VAL A 101 1.15 -3.49 4.29
N HIS A 102 1.10 -4.14 5.45
CA HIS A 102 0.27 -5.32 5.72
C HIS A 102 -0.49 -5.09 7.01
N ILE A 103 -1.76 -5.45 7.03
CA ILE A 103 -2.63 -5.30 8.21
C ILE A 103 -2.18 -6.25 9.32
N SER A 104 -1.94 -7.52 8.98
CA SER A 104 -1.46 -8.51 9.93
C SER A 104 0.07 -8.50 10.02
N ASN A 105 0.60 -9.09 11.10
CA ASN A 105 2.02 -9.38 11.15
C ASN A 105 2.30 -10.64 10.33
N ILE A 106 2.74 -10.47 9.10
CA ILE A 106 3.00 -11.57 8.17
C ILE A 106 4.10 -12.50 8.65
N HIS A 107 4.96 -12.04 9.54
CA HIS A 107 6.06 -12.85 10.10
C HIS A 107 5.60 -13.79 11.21
N ALA A 108 4.38 -13.60 11.72
CA ALA A 108 3.78 -14.42 12.76
C ALA A 108 2.71 -15.37 12.20
N ARG A 109 2.67 -15.55 10.90
CA ARG A 109 1.71 -16.41 10.21
C ARG A 109 2.43 -17.55 9.50
N GLU A 110 1.81 -18.16 8.50
CA GLU A 110 2.41 -19.26 7.74
C GLU A 110 3.74 -18.82 7.10
N SER A 111 4.68 -19.74 7.03
CA SER A 111 6.05 -19.42 6.57
C SER A 111 6.09 -18.82 5.17
N PHE A 112 5.16 -19.19 4.27
CA PHE A 112 5.13 -18.62 2.93
C PHE A 112 4.78 -17.12 2.90
N ARG A 113 4.23 -16.57 4.00
CA ARG A 113 3.90 -15.13 4.11
C ARG A 113 5.07 -14.28 4.57
N ARG A 114 6.12 -14.88 5.07
CA ARG A 114 7.29 -14.14 5.60
C ARG A 114 8.10 -13.49 4.52
N ARG A 115 7.99 -13.97 3.28
CA ARG A 115 8.74 -13.46 2.14
C ARG A 115 7.80 -12.70 1.23
N THR A 116 8.16 -11.45 0.89
CA THR A 116 7.42 -10.67 -0.10
C THR A 116 8.38 -10.16 -1.17
N TYR A 117 7.94 -10.24 -2.42
CA TYR A 117 8.69 -9.68 -3.53
C TYR A 117 8.70 -8.15 -3.49
N VAL A 118 7.60 -7.55 -3.02
CA VAL A 118 7.46 -6.09 -2.92
C VAL A 118 8.51 -5.50 -1.99
N SER A 119 8.87 -6.22 -0.94
CA SER A 119 9.88 -5.75 0.04
C SER A 119 11.25 -5.49 -0.60
N GLN A 120 11.54 -6.10 -1.75
CA GLN A 120 12.83 -5.90 -2.42
C GLN A 120 12.97 -4.49 -3.01
N VAL A 121 11.85 -3.83 -3.32
CA VAL A 121 11.84 -2.49 -3.93
C VAL A 121 11.20 -1.44 -3.03
N ALA A 122 10.57 -1.86 -1.93
CA ALA A 122 9.98 -0.92 -0.98
C ALA A 122 11.06 -0.21 -0.18
N ARG A 123 10.85 1.09 0.03
CA ARG A 123 11.73 1.89 0.90
C ARG A 123 11.57 1.49 2.36
N ALA A 124 10.36 1.11 2.76
CA ALA A 124 10.04 0.67 4.12
C ALA A 124 8.88 -0.32 4.08
N VAL A 125 8.80 -1.14 5.12
CA VAL A 125 7.74 -2.15 5.29
C VAL A 125 7.12 -1.96 6.66
N ILE A 126 5.78 -1.92 6.71
CA ILE A 126 5.01 -1.84 7.95
C ILE A 126 4.06 -3.02 7.98
N CYS A 127 4.04 -3.77 9.06
CA CYS A 127 3.09 -4.86 9.23
C CYS A 127 2.66 -4.99 10.70
N GLY A 128 1.43 -5.44 10.93
CA GLY A 128 0.95 -5.82 12.25
C GLY A 128 0.20 -4.75 13.04
N PHE A 129 0.03 -3.56 12.51
CA PHE A 129 -0.70 -2.48 13.18
C PHE A 129 -2.18 -2.39 12.81
N GLY A 130 -2.74 -3.43 12.17
CA GLY A 130 -4.10 -3.32 11.66
C GLY A 130 -4.18 -2.23 10.59
N ILE A 131 -5.31 -1.54 10.52
CA ILE A 131 -5.47 -0.46 9.53
C ILE A 131 -4.63 0.77 9.86
N ASP A 132 -4.22 0.95 11.12
CA ASP A 132 -3.38 2.09 11.50
C ASP A 132 -2.04 2.08 10.76
N GLY A 133 -1.60 0.94 10.28
CA GLY A 133 -0.40 0.83 9.46
C GLY A 133 -0.44 1.70 8.20
N TYR A 134 -1.63 1.91 7.63
CA TYR A 134 -1.80 2.80 6.48
C TYR A 134 -1.49 4.25 6.84
N ALA A 135 -1.98 4.72 7.99
CA ALA A 135 -1.69 6.08 8.44
C ALA A 135 -0.21 6.27 8.73
N LEU A 136 0.43 5.27 9.35
CA LEU A 136 1.86 5.28 9.60
C LEU A 136 2.65 5.30 8.29
N ALA A 137 2.22 4.53 7.30
CA ALA A 137 2.85 4.48 5.98
C ALA A 137 2.78 5.85 5.28
N ILE A 138 1.62 6.48 5.27
CA ILE A 138 1.43 7.79 4.65
C ILE A 138 2.25 8.86 5.39
N THR A 139 2.28 8.82 6.71
CA THR A 139 3.08 9.75 7.51
C THR A 139 4.57 9.61 7.19
N GLY A 140 5.07 8.37 7.13
CA GLY A 140 6.46 8.12 6.75
C GLY A 140 6.77 8.54 5.33
N LEU A 141 5.84 8.26 4.41
CA LEU A 141 5.98 8.65 3.01
C LEU A 141 6.03 10.17 2.86
N ALA A 142 5.16 10.88 3.59
CA ALA A 142 5.16 12.35 3.58
C ALA A 142 6.51 12.91 4.01
N GLY A 143 7.13 12.32 5.03
CA GLY A 143 8.46 12.71 5.47
C GLY A 143 9.52 12.52 4.40
N LEU A 144 9.46 11.40 3.67
CA LEU A 144 10.38 11.12 2.56
C LEU A 144 10.20 12.10 1.40
N ILE A 145 8.96 12.45 1.09
CA ILE A 145 8.62 13.41 0.03
C ILE A 145 9.18 14.79 0.40
N GLU A 146 8.98 15.22 1.64
CA GLU A 146 9.44 16.52 2.14
C GLU A 146 10.97 16.63 2.12
N ALA A 147 11.65 15.57 2.55
CA ALA A 147 13.11 15.54 2.57
C ALA A 147 13.74 15.66 1.18
N LYS A 148 13.01 15.24 0.13
CA LYS A 148 13.47 15.26 -1.26
C LYS A 148 13.17 16.59 -1.96
N ALA A 149 12.28 17.38 -1.39
CA ALA A 149 11.85 18.64 -1.99
C ALA A 149 12.92 19.75 -1.91
#